data_63a71e8ebe695346715d8d416958c53d
#
_entry.id   63a71e8ebe695346715d8d416958c53d
#
_cell.length_a   1.000
_cell.length_b   1.000
_cell.length_c   1.000
_cell.angle_alpha   90.00
_cell.angle_beta   90.00
_cell.angle_gamma   90.00
#
_symmetry.space_group_name_H-M   'P 1'
#
loop_
_entity.id
_entity.type
_entity.pdbx_description
1 polymer ?
#
loop_
_entity_poly.entity_id
_entity_poly.type
_entity_poly.pdbx_seq_one_letter_code
_entity_poly.pdbx_strand_id
1 'polypeptide(L)'
;RGLLPASSLSNVGIYGTGQAYEALLLRMRAHPLPESRFYADLMLGELRKVIPSFLERVDLEDRGVIWSDYLENTREDTKDVVASLLQEGTPIDPSPVVRLVDFDQEGESKMLASMMYPHSNLPEEQLQRRVAGLNAEDKLALIRAYVGDRSNRRHKPGRALERPFYRFDVLVDYGAFRD
;
A
#
# COMPACT_ATOMS: atom_id res chain seq x y z
N ARG A 1 -21.76 -5.21 -12.91
CA ARG A 1 -20.51 -5.86 -12.48
C ARG A 1 -20.58 -6.35 -11.02
N GLY A 2 -21.29 -5.69 -10.12
CA GLY A 2 -21.39 -6.03 -8.68
C GLY A 2 -22.19 -7.31 -8.34
N LEU A 3 -22.76 -8.00 -9.30
CA LEU A 3 -23.60 -9.19 -9.08
C LEU A 3 -22.81 -10.52 -9.02
N LEU A 4 -21.51 -10.53 -9.37
CA LEU A 4 -20.72 -11.74 -9.30
C LEU A 4 -20.28 -12.00 -7.85
N PRO A 5 -20.52 -13.23 -7.33
CA PRO A 5 -20.04 -13.59 -5.99
C PRO A 5 -18.51 -13.52 -5.91
N ALA A 6 -18.00 -13.21 -4.72
CA ALA A 6 -16.55 -13.19 -4.48
C ALA A 6 -15.87 -14.55 -4.75
N SER A 7 -16.63 -15.65 -4.69
CA SER A 7 -16.20 -17.01 -5.00
C SER A 7 -16.15 -17.35 -6.49
N SER A 8 -16.46 -16.40 -7.38
CA SER A 8 -16.37 -16.65 -8.83
C SER A 8 -14.93 -16.89 -9.25
N LEU A 9 -14.71 -17.94 -10.03
CA LEU A 9 -13.39 -18.28 -10.55
C LEU A 9 -12.93 -17.25 -11.59
N SER A 10 -11.67 -16.88 -11.52
CA SER A 10 -11.02 -16.02 -12.50
C SER A 10 -9.56 -16.44 -12.71
N ASN A 11 -9.01 -16.13 -13.87
CA ASN A 11 -7.60 -16.33 -14.14
C ASN A 11 -6.82 -15.08 -13.74
N VAL A 12 -5.78 -15.27 -12.92
CA VAL A 12 -4.91 -14.19 -12.45
C VAL A 12 -3.48 -14.50 -12.88
N GLY A 13 -2.82 -13.53 -13.54
CA GLY A 13 -1.39 -13.59 -13.80
C GLY A 13 -0.63 -12.83 -12.69
N ILE A 14 0.37 -13.48 -12.09
CA ILE A 14 1.24 -12.87 -11.10
C ILE A 14 2.65 -12.78 -11.69
N TYR A 15 3.23 -11.58 -11.68
CA TYR A 15 4.60 -11.35 -12.12
C TYR A 15 5.40 -10.73 -10.97
N GLY A 16 6.60 -11.31 -10.70
CA GLY A 16 7.46 -10.85 -9.62
C GLY A 16 8.85 -11.47 -9.68
N THR A 17 9.74 -10.97 -8.82
CA THR A 17 11.07 -11.56 -8.60
C THR A 17 10.96 -12.83 -7.75
N GLY A 18 12.03 -13.68 -7.73
CA GLY A 18 12.09 -14.84 -6.85
C GLY A 18 11.88 -14.50 -5.38
N GLN A 19 12.45 -13.40 -4.91
CA GLN A 19 12.25 -12.89 -3.54
C GLN A 19 10.79 -12.44 -3.28
N ALA A 20 10.14 -11.85 -4.28
CA ALA A 20 8.74 -11.47 -4.17
C ALA A 20 7.83 -12.71 -4.02
N TYR A 21 8.14 -13.80 -4.75
CA TYR A 21 7.43 -15.06 -4.61
C TYR A 21 7.67 -15.72 -3.25
N GLU A 22 8.91 -15.73 -2.75
CA GLU A 22 9.22 -16.22 -1.41
C GLU A 22 8.36 -15.49 -0.36
N ALA A 23 8.38 -14.16 -0.37
CA ALA A 23 7.60 -13.34 0.57
C ALA A 23 6.07 -13.55 0.42
N LEU A 24 5.57 -13.73 -0.81
CA LEU A 24 4.17 -14.02 -1.07
C LEU A 24 3.77 -15.37 -0.47
N LEU A 25 4.53 -16.42 -0.75
CA LEU A 25 4.23 -17.77 -0.30
C LEU A 25 4.24 -17.87 1.22
N LEU A 26 5.21 -17.26 1.90
CA LEU A 26 5.28 -17.22 3.35
C LEU A 26 4.03 -16.56 3.96
N ARG A 27 3.58 -15.43 3.39
CA ARG A 27 2.36 -14.74 3.85
C ARG A 27 1.10 -15.54 3.57
N MET A 28 1.02 -16.20 2.41
CA MET A 28 -0.11 -17.06 2.07
C MET A 28 -0.21 -18.27 2.99
N ARG A 29 0.93 -18.86 3.39
CA ARG A 29 0.99 -19.99 4.34
C ARG A 29 0.57 -19.58 5.75
N ALA A 30 0.87 -18.36 6.16
CA ALA A 30 0.43 -17.77 7.43
C ALA A 30 -1.04 -17.25 7.41
N HIS A 31 -1.74 -17.37 6.29
CA HIS A 31 -3.08 -16.81 6.15
C HIS A 31 -4.15 -17.69 6.84
N PRO A 32 -5.17 -17.12 7.50
CA PRO A 32 -6.20 -17.89 8.20
C PRO A 32 -7.09 -18.72 7.25
N LEU A 33 -7.24 -18.30 5.97
CA LEU A 33 -8.03 -19.03 4.99
C LEU A 33 -7.29 -20.28 4.53
N PRO A 34 -7.86 -21.51 4.72
CA PRO A 34 -7.27 -22.76 4.23
C PRO A 34 -6.98 -22.75 2.73
N GLU A 35 -7.84 -22.10 1.95
CA GLU A 35 -7.67 -21.97 0.50
C GLU A 35 -6.39 -21.20 0.14
N SER A 36 -6.05 -20.12 0.87
CA SER A 36 -4.79 -19.40 0.65
C SER A 36 -3.58 -20.30 0.87
N ARG A 37 -3.59 -21.09 1.94
CA ARG A 37 -2.50 -22.05 2.24
C ARG A 37 -2.39 -23.13 1.17
N PHE A 38 -3.51 -23.67 0.74
CA PHE A 38 -3.56 -24.67 -0.32
C PHE A 38 -2.95 -24.15 -1.64
N TYR A 39 -3.32 -22.95 -2.07
CA TYR A 39 -2.71 -22.35 -3.27
C TYR A 39 -1.23 -22.02 -3.08
N ALA A 40 -0.81 -21.63 -1.88
CA ALA A 40 0.61 -21.43 -1.59
C ALA A 40 1.43 -22.71 -1.84
N ASP A 41 0.94 -23.85 -1.39
CA ASP A 41 1.64 -25.14 -1.58
C ASP A 41 1.66 -25.58 -3.05
N LEU A 42 0.57 -25.38 -3.79
CA LEU A 42 0.55 -25.62 -5.24
C LEU A 42 1.54 -24.73 -5.98
N MET A 43 1.54 -23.43 -5.67
CA MET A 43 2.48 -22.47 -6.27
C MET A 43 3.94 -22.81 -5.93
N LEU A 44 4.21 -23.18 -4.66
CA LEU A 44 5.55 -23.59 -4.23
C LEU A 44 6.07 -24.77 -5.04
N GLY A 45 5.23 -25.80 -5.25
CA GLY A 45 5.56 -26.96 -6.05
C GLY A 45 5.92 -26.63 -7.50
N GLU A 46 5.15 -25.74 -8.15
CA GLU A 46 5.43 -25.34 -9.52
C GLU A 46 6.66 -24.41 -9.64
N LEU A 47 6.76 -23.43 -8.76
CA LEU A 47 7.87 -22.46 -8.79
C LEU A 47 9.24 -23.12 -8.48
N ARG A 48 9.28 -24.15 -7.65
CA ARG A 48 10.50 -24.90 -7.37
C ARG A 48 11.08 -25.60 -8.59
N LYS A 49 10.29 -25.90 -9.60
CA LYS A 49 10.78 -26.46 -10.86
C LYS A 49 11.63 -25.46 -11.66
N VAL A 50 11.46 -24.15 -11.43
CA VAL A 50 12.07 -23.08 -12.21
C VAL A 50 13.08 -22.27 -11.38
N ILE A 51 12.76 -21.95 -10.12
CA ILE A 51 13.56 -21.09 -9.23
C ILE A 51 13.79 -21.75 -7.85
N PRO A 52 14.31 -22.99 -7.79
CA PRO A 52 14.42 -23.74 -6.53
C PRO A 52 15.22 -23.00 -5.45
N SER A 53 16.33 -22.37 -5.80
CA SER A 53 17.23 -21.70 -4.85
C SER A 53 16.60 -20.54 -4.09
N PHE A 54 15.61 -19.85 -4.67
CA PHE A 54 14.88 -18.78 -4.00
C PHE A 54 13.83 -19.30 -3.01
N LEU A 55 13.37 -20.53 -3.20
CA LEU A 55 12.23 -21.09 -2.49
C LEU A 55 12.61 -22.26 -1.57
N GLU A 56 13.88 -22.55 -1.46
CA GLU A 56 14.39 -23.65 -0.64
C GLU A 56 13.95 -23.54 0.83
N ARG A 57 13.90 -22.31 1.36
CA ARG A 57 13.65 -22.05 2.78
C ARG A 57 12.19 -21.89 3.17
N VAL A 58 11.27 -21.87 2.21
CA VAL A 58 9.86 -21.52 2.44
C VAL A 58 9.16 -22.46 3.41
N ASP A 59 9.48 -23.74 3.37
CA ASP A 59 8.86 -24.80 4.18
C ASP A 59 9.85 -25.54 5.12
N LEU A 60 11.05 -24.99 5.31
CA LEU A 60 11.96 -25.49 6.32
C LEU A 60 11.48 -25.09 7.73
N GLU A 61 11.49 -26.07 8.64
CA GLU A 61 11.01 -25.89 10.02
C GLU A 61 11.73 -24.76 10.76
N ASP A 62 13.06 -24.67 10.57
CA ASP A 62 13.91 -23.66 11.21
C ASP A 62 13.98 -22.31 10.45
N ARG A 63 13.22 -22.14 9.38
CA ARG A 63 13.24 -20.96 8.51
C ARG A 63 11.82 -20.43 8.21
N GLY A 64 11.24 -20.86 7.09
CA GLY A 64 9.98 -20.34 6.60
C GLY A 64 8.79 -20.71 7.48
N VAL A 65 8.80 -21.89 8.10
CA VAL A 65 7.74 -22.31 9.02
C VAL A 65 7.73 -21.40 10.25
N ILE A 66 8.86 -21.19 10.94
CA ILE A 66 8.96 -20.29 12.09
C ILE A 66 8.46 -18.86 11.72
N TRP A 67 8.79 -18.41 10.51
CA TRP A 67 8.37 -17.08 10.07
C TRP A 67 6.86 -17.00 9.79
N SER A 68 6.28 -18.04 9.20
CA SER A 68 4.84 -18.15 8.98
C SER A 68 4.09 -18.24 10.31
N ASP A 69 4.58 -19.02 11.25
CA ASP A 69 4.02 -19.15 12.61
C ASP A 69 4.09 -17.82 13.37
N TYR A 70 5.20 -17.10 13.26
CA TYR A 70 5.33 -15.77 13.84
C TYR A 70 4.25 -14.79 13.30
N LEU A 71 4.01 -14.80 11.98
CA LEU A 71 2.98 -13.95 11.37
C LEU A 71 1.56 -14.35 11.80
N GLU A 72 1.31 -15.65 11.94
CA GLU A 72 0.02 -16.16 12.41
C GLU A 72 -0.20 -15.81 13.88
N ASN A 73 0.74 -16.11 14.75
CA ASN A 73 0.66 -15.86 16.18
C ASN A 73 0.50 -14.36 16.48
N THR A 74 1.36 -13.51 15.90
CA THR A 74 1.23 -12.05 16.10
C THR A 74 -0.12 -11.51 15.68
N ARG A 75 -0.72 -12.05 14.64
CA ARG A 75 -2.07 -11.64 14.20
C ARG A 75 -3.13 -12.08 15.21
N GLU A 76 -3.11 -13.34 15.66
CA GLU A 76 -4.10 -13.84 16.62
C GLU A 76 -3.92 -13.17 17.99
N ASP A 77 -2.70 -13.04 18.51
CA ASP A 77 -2.42 -12.32 19.76
C ASP A 77 -2.92 -10.86 19.69
N THR A 78 -2.67 -10.18 18.57
CA THR A 78 -3.17 -8.80 18.38
C THR A 78 -4.70 -8.77 18.38
N LYS A 79 -5.34 -9.71 17.71
CA LYS A 79 -6.81 -9.80 17.66
C LYS A 79 -7.40 -10.05 19.05
N ASP A 80 -6.79 -10.93 19.82
CA ASP A 80 -7.25 -11.24 21.18
C ASP A 80 -7.09 -10.03 22.11
N VAL A 81 -5.97 -9.33 22.04
CA VAL A 81 -5.78 -8.09 22.79
C VAL A 81 -6.78 -7.02 22.37
N VAL A 82 -7.01 -6.82 21.06
CA VAL A 82 -8.02 -5.87 20.57
C VAL A 82 -9.41 -6.25 21.05
N ALA A 83 -9.78 -7.54 20.99
CA ALA A 83 -11.08 -8.01 21.51
C ALA A 83 -11.24 -7.76 23.01
N SER A 84 -10.17 -7.87 23.79
CA SER A 84 -10.18 -7.57 25.23
C SER A 84 -10.28 -6.07 25.55
N LEU A 85 -9.76 -5.20 24.66
CA LEU A 85 -9.78 -3.74 24.82
C LEU A 85 -11.09 -3.11 24.32
N LEU A 86 -11.72 -3.72 23.32
CA LEU A 86 -12.98 -3.27 22.75
C LEU A 86 -14.11 -4.04 23.44
N GLN A 87 -15.02 -3.33 24.10
CA GLN A 87 -16.21 -3.96 24.68
C GLN A 87 -17.12 -4.47 23.56
N GLU A 88 -17.67 -5.67 23.73
CA GLU A 88 -18.70 -6.19 22.83
C GLU A 88 -19.87 -5.19 22.75
N GLY A 89 -20.26 -4.85 21.52
CA GLY A 89 -21.35 -3.91 21.29
C GLY A 89 -20.96 -2.44 21.38
N THR A 90 -19.66 -2.10 21.34
CA THR A 90 -19.23 -0.71 21.16
C THR A 90 -19.97 -0.11 19.96
N PRO A 91 -20.82 0.93 20.14
CA PRO A 91 -21.62 1.46 19.05
C PRO A 91 -20.69 2.09 18.00
N ILE A 92 -20.97 1.77 16.75
CA ILE A 92 -20.31 2.41 15.62
C ILE A 92 -20.92 3.82 15.49
N ASP A 93 -20.10 4.86 15.61
CA ASP A 93 -20.54 6.21 15.36
C ASP A 93 -21.10 6.33 13.93
N PRO A 94 -22.24 7.00 13.74
CA PRO A 94 -22.77 7.26 12.41
C PRO A 94 -21.77 8.15 11.65
N SER A 95 -20.89 7.52 10.93
CA SER A 95 -19.87 8.18 10.12
C SER A 95 -20.37 8.39 8.69
N PRO A 96 -19.96 9.48 8.01
CA PRO A 96 -20.17 9.58 6.57
C PRO A 96 -19.48 8.41 5.86
N VAL A 97 -20.04 8.00 4.71
CA VAL A 97 -19.51 6.89 3.88
C VAL A 97 -18.04 7.10 3.51
N VAL A 98 -17.60 8.36 3.41
CA VAL A 98 -16.21 8.73 3.15
C VAL A 98 -15.79 9.82 4.14
N ARG A 99 -14.68 9.60 4.83
CA ARG A 99 -14.10 10.55 5.78
C ARG A 99 -12.61 10.69 5.54
N LEU A 100 -12.13 11.93 5.38
CA LEU A 100 -10.70 12.22 5.45
C LEU A 100 -10.29 12.22 6.93
N VAL A 101 -9.48 11.25 7.35
CA VAL A 101 -9.09 11.07 8.76
C VAL A 101 -7.70 11.60 9.07
N ASP A 102 -6.83 11.67 8.04
CA ASP A 102 -5.46 12.15 8.22
C ASP A 102 -4.90 12.68 6.90
N PHE A 103 -4.06 13.69 6.95
CA PHE A 103 -3.37 14.23 5.79
C PHE A 103 -2.11 14.99 6.22
N ASP A 104 -1.16 15.12 5.30
CA ASP A 104 0.05 15.90 5.54
C ASP A 104 -0.26 17.40 5.54
N GLN A 105 -0.31 18.02 6.72
CA GLN A 105 -0.58 19.47 6.88
C GLN A 105 0.48 20.34 6.20
N GLU A 106 1.71 19.84 6.06
CA GLU A 106 2.80 20.50 5.37
C GLU A 106 2.96 20.03 3.93
N GLY A 107 2.02 19.25 3.43
CA GLY A 107 2.10 18.57 2.13
C GLY A 107 2.34 19.53 0.97
N GLU A 108 1.69 20.69 0.95
CA GLU A 108 1.94 21.73 -0.06
C GLU A 108 3.38 22.23 -0.01
N SER A 109 3.87 22.56 1.17
CA SER A 109 5.24 23.08 1.35
C SER A 109 6.29 22.03 0.93
N LYS A 110 6.11 20.79 1.35
CA LYS A 110 7.00 19.67 0.97
C LYS A 110 6.97 19.39 -0.53
N MET A 111 5.80 19.43 -1.12
CA MET A 111 5.62 19.24 -2.56
C MET A 111 6.32 20.31 -3.37
N LEU A 112 6.09 21.58 -3.04
CA LEU A 112 6.72 22.71 -3.72
C LEU A 112 8.24 22.74 -3.54
N ALA A 113 8.74 22.46 -2.33
CA ALA A 113 10.16 22.31 -2.07
C ALA A 113 10.78 21.18 -2.93
N SER A 114 10.08 20.06 -3.05
CA SER A 114 10.51 18.93 -3.88
C SER A 114 10.51 19.26 -5.39
N MET A 115 9.63 20.14 -5.85
CA MET A 115 9.68 20.66 -7.23
C MET A 115 10.92 21.52 -7.48
N MET A 116 11.33 22.30 -6.49
CA MET A 116 12.50 23.20 -6.59
C MET A 116 13.83 22.45 -6.42
N TYR A 117 13.84 21.36 -5.68
CA TYR A 117 15.06 20.66 -5.24
C TYR A 117 16.00 20.29 -6.40
N PRO A 118 15.54 19.65 -7.51
CA PRO A 118 16.42 19.30 -8.63
C PRO A 118 17.01 20.49 -9.39
N HIS A 119 16.49 21.69 -9.14
CA HIS A 119 16.85 22.91 -9.86
C HIS A 119 17.56 23.93 -8.97
N SER A 120 17.96 23.52 -7.76
CA SER A 120 18.64 24.39 -6.79
C SER A 120 19.77 23.65 -6.07
N ASN A 121 20.70 24.41 -5.47
CA ASN A 121 21.76 23.86 -4.61
C ASN A 121 21.40 24.00 -3.12
N LEU A 122 20.13 24.29 -2.78
CA LEU A 122 19.71 24.49 -1.40
C LEU A 122 19.22 23.16 -0.80
N PRO A 123 19.52 22.91 0.48
CA PRO A 123 18.92 21.80 1.21
C PRO A 123 17.38 21.90 1.27
N GLU A 124 16.70 20.77 1.34
CA GLU A 124 15.22 20.68 1.35
C GLU A 124 14.60 21.58 2.44
N GLU A 125 15.16 21.60 3.64
CA GLU A 125 14.68 22.43 4.75
C GLU A 125 14.72 23.94 4.44
N GLN A 126 15.77 24.40 3.74
CA GLN A 126 15.83 25.79 3.29
C GLN A 126 14.81 26.10 2.22
N LEU A 127 14.55 25.17 1.32
CA LEU A 127 13.52 25.29 0.30
C LEU A 127 12.13 25.36 0.91
N GLN A 128 11.82 24.54 1.91
CA GLN A 128 10.55 24.60 2.64
C GLN A 128 10.34 25.96 3.31
N ARG A 129 11.37 26.52 3.95
CA ARG A 129 11.32 27.88 4.52
C ARG A 129 11.08 28.94 3.44
N ARG A 130 11.69 28.80 2.27
CA ARG A 130 11.47 29.71 1.14
C ARG A 130 10.04 29.60 0.61
N VAL A 131 9.53 28.40 0.45
CA VAL A 131 8.14 28.14 0.00
C VAL A 131 7.12 28.76 0.94
N ALA A 132 7.35 28.72 2.24
CA ALA A 132 6.48 29.35 3.24
C ALA A 132 6.34 30.87 3.05
N GLY A 133 7.35 31.53 2.47
CA GLY A 133 7.32 32.96 2.15
C GLY A 133 6.81 33.32 0.75
N LEU A 134 6.48 32.34 -0.10
CA LEU A 134 5.96 32.59 -1.44
C LEU A 134 4.49 32.99 -1.38
N ASN A 135 4.10 33.94 -2.25
CA ASN A 135 2.70 34.26 -2.46
C ASN A 135 1.99 33.20 -3.30
N ALA A 136 0.68 33.25 -3.38
CA ALA A 136 -0.14 32.26 -4.11
C ALA A 136 0.15 32.23 -5.61
N GLU A 137 0.51 33.36 -6.20
CA GLU A 137 0.82 33.46 -7.64
C GLU A 137 2.13 32.74 -7.97
N ASP A 138 3.18 32.95 -7.18
CA ASP A 138 4.47 32.28 -7.34
C ASP A 138 4.35 30.76 -7.15
N LYS A 139 3.60 30.32 -6.14
CA LYS A 139 3.30 28.89 -5.90
C LYS A 139 2.61 28.26 -7.11
N LEU A 140 1.58 28.94 -7.63
CA LEU A 140 0.83 28.47 -8.78
C LEU A 140 1.70 28.47 -10.06
N ALA A 141 2.54 29.47 -10.25
CA ALA A 141 3.49 29.52 -11.36
C ALA A 141 4.47 28.34 -11.34
N LEU A 142 5.00 28.01 -10.15
CA LEU A 142 5.87 26.83 -9.96
C LEU A 142 5.14 25.53 -10.31
N ILE A 143 3.92 25.34 -9.81
CA ILE A 143 3.10 24.16 -10.12
C ILE A 143 2.84 24.04 -11.61
N ARG A 144 2.43 25.13 -12.26
CA ARG A 144 2.17 25.14 -13.70
C ARG A 144 3.42 24.79 -14.52
N ALA A 145 4.57 25.35 -14.16
CA ALA A 145 5.84 25.03 -14.82
C ALA A 145 6.21 23.55 -14.64
N TYR A 146 6.04 23.02 -13.42
CA TYR A 146 6.37 21.63 -13.10
C TYR A 146 5.45 20.61 -13.78
N VAL A 147 4.17 20.88 -13.87
CA VAL A 147 3.18 20.02 -14.55
C VAL A 147 3.29 20.13 -16.07
N GLY A 148 3.59 21.34 -16.59
CA GLY A 148 3.66 21.62 -18.00
C GLY A 148 2.34 21.43 -18.74
N ASP A 149 2.39 21.58 -20.07
CA ASP A 149 1.25 21.34 -20.95
C ASP A 149 1.10 19.85 -21.27
N ARG A 150 0.01 19.25 -20.76
CA ARG A 150 -0.28 17.84 -20.93
C ARG A 150 -1.23 17.60 -22.09
N SER A 151 -0.72 17.07 -23.19
CA SER A 151 -1.52 16.75 -24.38
C SER A 151 -1.98 15.28 -24.46
N ASN A 152 -1.42 14.40 -23.62
CA ASN A 152 -1.86 13.00 -23.55
C ASN A 152 -1.56 12.36 -22.17
N ARG A 153 -2.09 11.16 -21.94
CA ARG A 153 -1.95 10.43 -20.65
C ARG A 153 -0.52 10.03 -20.29
N ARG A 154 0.40 9.99 -21.25
CA ARG A 154 1.81 9.62 -21.02
C ARG A 154 2.64 10.79 -20.52
N HIS A 155 2.15 12.02 -20.69
CA HIS A 155 2.75 13.22 -20.10
C HIS A 155 2.47 13.24 -18.60
N LYS A 156 3.28 12.51 -17.85
CA LYS A 156 3.15 12.45 -16.38
C LYS A 156 4.00 13.54 -15.75
N PRO A 157 3.44 14.32 -14.81
CA PRO A 157 4.25 15.26 -14.03
C PRO A 157 5.27 14.49 -13.17
N GLY A 158 6.25 15.21 -12.67
CA GLY A 158 7.29 14.62 -11.84
C GLY A 158 6.78 14.17 -10.46
N ARG A 159 7.60 13.38 -9.76
CA ARG A 159 7.24 12.70 -8.51
C ARG A 159 7.06 13.61 -7.30
N ALA A 160 7.37 14.90 -7.39
CA ALA A 160 7.11 15.83 -6.29
C ALA A 160 5.61 15.87 -5.90
N LEU A 161 4.69 15.60 -6.85
CA LEU A 161 3.26 15.49 -6.58
C LEU A 161 2.87 14.26 -5.73
N GLU A 162 3.78 13.30 -5.57
CA GLU A 162 3.58 12.11 -4.74
C GLU A 162 4.02 12.32 -3.27
N ARG A 163 4.54 13.50 -2.92
CA ARG A 163 5.05 13.78 -1.56
C ARG A 163 3.96 13.88 -0.51
N PRO A 164 2.82 14.59 -0.71
CA PRO A 164 1.76 14.64 0.29
C PRO A 164 0.99 13.32 0.34
N PHE A 165 0.48 12.99 1.52
CA PHE A 165 -0.40 11.86 1.70
C PHE A 165 -1.77 12.29 2.23
N TYR A 166 -2.77 11.47 1.93
CA TYR A 166 -4.13 11.59 2.45
C TYR A 166 -4.61 10.21 2.88
N ARG A 167 -5.23 10.13 4.06
CA ARG A 167 -5.84 8.90 4.56
C ARG A 167 -7.34 9.09 4.64
N PHE A 168 -8.05 8.23 3.95
CA PHE A 168 -9.51 8.19 3.99
C PHE A 168 -9.98 6.94 4.70
N ASP A 169 -11.01 7.09 5.52
CA ASP A 169 -11.83 6.00 5.99
C ASP A 169 -13.06 5.90 5.10
N VAL A 170 -13.27 4.71 4.50
CA VAL A 170 -14.29 4.51 3.47
C VAL A 170 -15.09 3.27 3.80
N LEU A 171 -16.40 3.43 4.04
CA LEU A 171 -17.34 2.36 4.25
C LEU A 171 -18.11 2.10 2.95
N VAL A 172 -17.75 1.04 2.24
CA VAL A 172 -18.36 0.68 0.95
C VAL A 172 -18.60 -0.82 0.88
N ASP A 173 -19.44 -1.25 -0.06
CA ASP A 173 -19.58 -2.68 -0.36
C ASP A 173 -18.32 -3.23 -1.06
N TYR A 174 -18.19 -4.56 -1.02
CA TYR A 174 -17.04 -5.25 -1.61
C TYR A 174 -16.88 -5.00 -3.10
N GLY A 175 -17.99 -4.85 -3.84
CA GLY A 175 -17.95 -4.58 -5.27
C GLY A 175 -17.29 -3.24 -5.60
N ALA A 176 -17.66 -2.19 -4.86
CA ALA A 176 -17.07 -0.86 -5.00
C ALA A 176 -15.59 -0.81 -4.58
N PHE A 177 -15.22 -1.59 -3.56
CA PHE A 177 -13.81 -1.70 -3.13
C PHE A 177 -12.92 -2.38 -4.18
N ARG A 178 -13.46 -3.36 -4.91
CA ARG A 178 -12.71 -4.14 -5.91
C ARG A 178 -12.49 -3.38 -7.22
N ASP A 179 -13.40 -2.53 -7.66
CA ASP A 179 -13.37 -1.79 -8.93
C ASP A 179 -12.60 -0.48 -8.84
#